data_78c0cc78147df687ec3d0a1f3342f27a
#
_entry.id   78c0cc78147df687ec3d0a1f3342f27a
#
_cell.length_a   1.000
_cell.length_b   1.000
_cell.length_c   1.000
_cell.angle_alpha   90.00
_cell.angle_beta   90.00
_cell.angle_gamma   90.00
#
_symmetry.space_group_name_H-M   'P 1'
#
loop_
_entity.id
_entity.type
_entity.pdbx_description
1 polymer ?
#
loop_
_entity_poly.entity_id
_entity_poly.type
_entity_poly.pdbx_seq_one_letter_code
_entity_poly.pdbx_strand_id
1 'polypeptide(L)'
;TSAFRRHWRLCFSLVGSQGLSLLAGNAIVYAIGAIYGDVRLGLFALATRMVAAPSKLISKSIGDVYRQRAARQYQLRGRFDDLMLTTFKKTLSIAIVPYLLAMILVVPIFSFVFGQEWTEAGEYARVLLVSGLFSFILTPLDKAALIIGAKVYILLWHSARLTGVIIIFAAAFYFNLHILTCLWIYALLQISLYIFDFFYELRLAKGLHPSSIQVMSKVSHSKGRSVDTQKPSFFQKT
;
A
#
# COMPACT_ATOMS: atom_id res chain seq x y z
N THR A 1 -7.16 35.54 3.25
CA THR A 1 -7.28 34.85 4.56
C THR A 1 -8.46 33.85 4.61
N SER A 2 -9.52 34.01 3.82
CA SER A 2 -10.66 33.05 3.78
C SER A 2 -10.30 31.71 3.11
N ALA A 3 -9.45 31.72 2.09
CA ALA A 3 -8.96 30.51 1.41
C ALA A 3 -8.13 29.61 2.34
N PHE A 4 -7.31 30.20 3.22
CA PHE A 4 -6.52 29.46 4.20
C PHE A 4 -7.40 28.69 5.21
N ARG A 5 -8.49 29.30 5.73
CA ARG A 5 -9.43 28.63 6.64
C ARG A 5 -10.18 27.48 5.99
N ARG A 6 -10.50 27.58 4.69
CA ARG A 6 -11.19 26.53 3.94
C ARG A 6 -10.29 25.32 3.66
N HIS A 7 -8.98 25.58 3.42
CA HIS A 7 -8.01 24.53 3.12
C HIS A 7 -7.29 23.99 4.36
N TRP A 8 -7.33 24.68 5.51
CA TRP A 8 -6.67 24.26 6.75
C TRP A 8 -7.11 22.86 7.20
N ARG A 9 -8.41 22.58 7.18
CA ARG A 9 -8.92 21.24 7.53
C ARG A 9 -8.43 20.14 6.56
N LEU A 10 -8.28 20.46 5.30
CA LEU A 10 -7.74 19.53 4.29
C LEU A 10 -6.23 19.31 4.49
N CYS A 11 -5.48 20.40 4.72
CA CYS A 11 -4.05 20.32 4.99
C CYS A 11 -3.79 19.54 6.28
N PHE A 12 -4.53 19.81 7.36
CA PHE A 12 -4.35 19.13 8.64
C PHE A 12 -4.71 17.63 8.56
N SER A 13 -5.75 17.27 7.82
CA SER A 13 -6.12 15.88 7.54
C SER A 13 -5.07 15.14 6.71
N LEU A 14 -4.50 15.81 5.69
CA LEU A 14 -3.46 15.21 4.85
C LEU A 14 -2.12 15.08 5.59
N VAL A 15 -1.70 16.11 6.32
CA VAL A 15 -0.48 16.08 7.14
C VAL A 15 -0.61 15.06 8.27
N GLY A 16 -1.77 14.99 8.93
CA GLY A 16 -2.04 14.01 9.98
C GLY A 16 -1.99 12.57 9.47
N SER A 17 -2.59 12.29 8.31
CA SER A 17 -2.55 10.95 7.72
C SER A 17 -1.13 10.56 7.24
N GLN A 18 -0.37 11.49 6.69
CA GLN A 18 1.03 11.26 6.31
C GLN A 18 1.92 11.04 7.54
N GLY A 19 1.75 11.85 8.59
CA GLY A 19 2.46 11.68 9.87
C GLY A 19 2.17 10.32 10.50
N LEU A 20 0.91 9.91 10.55
CA LEU A 20 0.51 8.61 11.05
C LEU A 20 1.09 7.45 10.20
N SER A 21 1.11 7.61 8.87
CA SER A 21 1.74 6.64 7.96
C SER A 21 3.24 6.49 8.21
N LEU A 22 3.94 7.59 8.44
CA LEU A 22 5.38 7.59 8.77
C LEU A 22 5.63 6.94 10.13
N LEU A 23 4.83 7.26 11.15
CA LEU A 23 4.93 6.64 12.47
C LEU A 23 4.65 5.14 12.39
N ALA A 24 3.58 4.73 11.72
CA ALA A 24 3.25 3.31 11.52
C ALA A 24 4.33 2.55 10.74
N GLY A 25 4.96 3.22 9.76
CA GLY A 25 6.04 2.65 8.95
C GLY A 25 7.35 2.43 9.73
N ASN A 26 7.65 3.30 10.71
CA ASN A 26 8.86 3.24 11.51
C ASN A 26 8.66 2.65 12.91
N ALA A 27 7.43 2.40 13.33
CA ALA A 27 7.12 1.88 14.67
C ALA A 27 7.88 0.60 15.02
N ILE A 28 8.04 -0.31 14.06
CA ILE A 28 8.81 -1.54 14.24
C ILE A 28 10.30 -1.26 14.51
N VAL A 29 10.88 -0.27 13.85
CA VAL A 29 12.30 0.11 14.03
C VAL A 29 12.53 0.61 15.46
N TYR A 30 11.66 1.52 15.91
CA TYR A 30 11.74 2.05 17.28
C TYR A 30 11.50 0.97 18.34
N ALA A 31 10.55 0.08 18.09
CA ALA A 31 10.21 -1.01 19.00
C ALA A 31 11.36 -2.03 19.13
N ILE A 32 12.00 -2.40 18.02
CA ILE A 32 13.17 -3.31 18.04
C ILE A 32 14.32 -2.66 18.80
N GLY A 33 14.65 -1.39 18.54
CA GLY A 33 15.71 -0.70 19.25
C GLY A 33 15.46 -0.61 20.76
N ALA A 34 14.22 -0.30 21.17
CA ALA A 34 13.85 -0.16 22.57
C ALA A 34 13.85 -1.49 23.34
N ILE A 35 13.48 -2.61 22.70
CA ILE A 35 13.29 -3.90 23.39
C ILE A 35 14.52 -4.81 23.24
N TYR A 36 15.12 -4.85 22.03
CA TYR A 36 16.17 -5.81 21.69
C TYR A 36 17.56 -5.20 21.57
N GLY A 37 17.66 -3.87 21.66
CA GLY A 37 18.92 -3.13 21.65
C GLY A 37 19.49 -2.85 20.24
N ASP A 38 20.59 -2.07 20.22
CA ASP A 38 21.13 -1.47 19.00
C ASP A 38 21.71 -2.49 18.02
N VAL A 39 22.32 -3.57 18.52
CA VAL A 39 22.92 -4.61 17.67
C VAL A 39 21.82 -5.25 16.80
N ARG A 40 20.73 -5.72 17.42
CA ARG A 40 19.62 -6.33 16.68
C ARG A 40 18.87 -5.34 15.80
N LEU A 41 18.80 -4.08 16.21
CA LEU A 41 18.32 -3.00 15.38
C LEU A 41 19.18 -2.83 14.11
N GLY A 42 20.49 -2.88 14.22
CA GLY A 42 21.43 -2.81 13.10
C GLY A 42 21.24 -3.96 12.11
N LEU A 43 21.13 -5.20 12.62
CA LEU A 43 20.85 -6.39 11.81
C LEU A 43 19.52 -6.28 11.06
N PHE A 44 18.47 -5.85 11.76
CA PHE A 44 17.14 -5.62 11.17
C PHE A 44 17.15 -4.50 10.12
N ALA A 45 17.88 -3.41 10.38
CA ALA A 45 18.00 -2.30 9.44
C ALA A 45 18.69 -2.72 8.14
N LEU A 46 19.77 -3.52 8.23
CA LEU A 46 20.46 -4.08 7.06
C LEU A 46 19.50 -5.00 6.28
N ALA A 47 18.87 -5.96 6.96
CA ALA A 47 17.90 -6.87 6.35
C ALA A 47 16.80 -6.12 5.61
N THR A 48 16.21 -5.11 6.26
CA THR A 48 15.14 -4.30 5.66
C THR A 48 15.62 -3.54 4.42
N ARG A 49 16.81 -2.95 4.45
CA ARG A 49 17.38 -2.22 3.30
C ARG A 49 17.61 -3.14 2.11
N MET A 50 18.21 -4.31 2.33
CA MET A 50 18.49 -5.27 1.25
C MET A 50 17.23 -5.80 0.59
N VAL A 51 16.20 -6.13 1.39
CA VAL A 51 14.91 -6.64 0.89
C VAL A 51 14.07 -5.54 0.22
N ALA A 52 14.00 -4.36 0.84
CA ALA A 52 13.07 -3.32 0.42
C ALA A 52 13.55 -2.50 -0.79
N ALA A 53 14.86 -2.30 -0.97
CA ALA A 53 15.37 -1.39 -2.00
C ALA A 53 14.94 -1.80 -3.43
N PRO A 54 15.19 -3.02 -3.92
CA PRO A 54 14.80 -3.42 -5.27
C PRO A 54 13.27 -3.49 -5.41
N SER A 55 12.60 -3.98 -4.39
CA SER A 55 11.14 -4.17 -4.38
C SER A 55 10.39 -2.85 -4.49
N LYS A 56 10.82 -1.81 -3.77
CA LYS A 56 10.17 -0.48 -3.77
C LYS A 56 10.22 0.20 -5.12
N LEU A 57 11.33 0.11 -5.85
CA LEU A 57 11.48 0.75 -7.16
C LEU A 57 10.50 0.16 -8.18
N ILE A 58 10.46 -1.17 -8.27
CA ILE A 58 9.60 -1.88 -9.22
C ILE A 58 8.12 -1.70 -8.86
N SER A 59 7.77 -1.89 -7.58
CA SER A 59 6.41 -1.74 -7.09
C SER A 59 5.86 -0.33 -7.31
N LYS A 60 6.68 0.71 -7.09
CA LYS A 60 6.32 2.10 -7.34
C LYS A 60 6.02 2.34 -8.83
N SER A 61 6.86 1.87 -9.74
CA SER A 61 6.66 2.03 -11.18
C SER A 61 5.36 1.37 -11.66
N ILE A 62 5.08 0.15 -11.19
CA ILE A 62 3.82 -0.54 -11.48
C ILE A 62 2.63 0.25 -10.92
N GLY A 63 2.73 0.73 -9.68
CA GLY A 63 1.69 1.49 -9.01
C GLY A 63 1.36 2.83 -9.68
N ASP A 64 2.36 3.54 -10.20
CA ASP A 64 2.15 4.82 -10.89
C ASP A 64 1.41 4.62 -12.22
N VAL A 65 1.79 3.60 -13.01
CA VAL A 65 1.09 3.24 -14.26
C VAL A 65 -0.33 2.75 -13.96
N TYR A 66 -0.49 1.89 -12.96
CA TYR A 66 -1.80 1.40 -12.55
C TYR A 66 -2.72 2.55 -12.14
N ARG A 67 -2.26 3.46 -11.28
CA ARG A 67 -3.04 4.61 -10.80
C ARG A 67 -3.55 5.48 -11.96
N GLN A 68 -2.71 5.80 -12.94
CA GLN A 68 -3.12 6.60 -14.09
C GLN A 68 -4.21 5.91 -14.91
N ARG A 69 -4.04 4.61 -15.19
CA ARG A 69 -5.02 3.83 -15.96
C ARG A 69 -6.31 3.63 -15.20
N ALA A 70 -6.24 3.34 -13.89
CA ALA A 70 -7.40 3.16 -13.02
C ALA A 70 -8.23 4.44 -12.89
N ALA A 71 -7.57 5.60 -12.68
CA ALA A 71 -8.26 6.89 -12.65
C ALA A 71 -8.99 7.22 -13.96
N ARG A 72 -8.33 6.98 -15.11
CA ARG A 72 -8.95 7.17 -16.43
C ARG A 72 -10.13 6.21 -16.64
N GLN A 73 -9.97 4.94 -16.28
CA GLN A 73 -11.03 3.95 -16.45
C GLN A 73 -12.22 4.24 -15.53
N TYR A 74 -11.96 4.70 -14.31
CA TYR A 74 -12.99 5.13 -13.36
C TYR A 74 -13.80 6.32 -13.91
N GLN A 75 -13.15 7.32 -14.51
CA GLN A 75 -13.84 8.45 -15.13
C GLN A 75 -14.73 8.03 -16.31
N LEU A 76 -14.33 7.01 -17.09
CA LEU A 76 -15.06 6.57 -18.28
C LEU A 76 -16.18 5.57 -17.96
N ARG A 77 -15.96 4.66 -17.01
CA ARG A 77 -16.83 3.49 -16.76
C ARG A 77 -17.38 3.41 -15.34
N GLY A 78 -16.88 4.24 -14.41
CA GLY A 78 -17.22 4.17 -12.97
C GLY A 78 -16.69 2.94 -12.23
N ARG A 79 -15.90 2.08 -12.91
CA ARG A 79 -15.31 0.85 -12.35
C ARG A 79 -13.98 0.53 -13.04
N PHE A 80 -13.08 -0.17 -12.33
CA PHE A 80 -11.77 -0.59 -12.83
C PHE A 80 -11.27 -1.91 -12.20
N ASP A 81 -12.18 -2.74 -11.72
CA ASP A 81 -11.90 -4.05 -11.10
C ASP A 81 -11.18 -5.02 -12.06
N ASP A 82 -11.53 -5.02 -13.35
CA ASP A 82 -10.85 -5.85 -14.37
C ASP A 82 -9.36 -5.47 -14.50
N LEU A 83 -9.06 -4.17 -14.47
CA LEU A 83 -7.68 -3.67 -14.50
C LEU A 83 -6.93 -4.08 -13.23
N MET A 84 -7.59 -4.00 -12.07
CA MET A 84 -7.01 -4.39 -10.79
C MET A 84 -6.64 -5.88 -10.77
N LEU A 85 -7.57 -6.76 -11.17
CA LEU A 85 -7.33 -8.21 -11.22
C LEU A 85 -6.26 -8.59 -12.24
N THR A 86 -6.26 -7.93 -13.40
CA THR A 86 -5.23 -8.17 -14.43
C THR A 86 -3.85 -7.76 -13.94
N THR A 87 -3.76 -6.60 -13.27
CA THR A 87 -2.49 -6.13 -12.70
C THR A 87 -2.04 -7.04 -11.57
N PHE A 88 -2.93 -7.48 -10.69
CA PHE A 88 -2.65 -8.44 -9.63
C PHE A 88 -2.01 -9.73 -10.20
N LYS A 89 -2.65 -10.36 -11.19
CA LYS A 89 -2.13 -11.59 -11.82
C LYS A 89 -0.75 -11.40 -12.43
N LYS A 90 -0.52 -10.28 -13.13
CA LYS A 90 0.78 -9.97 -13.73
C LYS A 90 1.86 -9.75 -12.67
N THR A 91 1.56 -8.96 -11.62
CA THR A 91 2.51 -8.69 -10.55
C THR A 91 2.83 -9.97 -9.77
N LEU A 92 1.84 -10.82 -9.50
CA LEU A 92 2.03 -12.13 -8.87
C LEU A 92 2.96 -13.02 -9.70
N SER A 93 2.71 -13.15 -11.01
CA SER A 93 3.52 -13.99 -11.91
C SER A 93 4.99 -13.53 -11.98
N ILE A 94 5.22 -12.22 -11.93
CA ILE A 94 6.58 -11.66 -11.95
C ILE A 94 7.27 -11.85 -10.60
N ALA A 95 6.53 -11.75 -9.48
CA ALA A 95 7.09 -11.75 -8.14
C ALA A 95 7.40 -13.15 -7.59
N ILE A 96 6.57 -14.15 -7.91
CA ILE A 96 6.60 -15.43 -7.20
C ILE A 96 7.97 -16.13 -7.30
N VAL A 97 8.53 -16.21 -8.50
CA VAL A 97 9.81 -16.91 -8.73
C VAL A 97 10.99 -16.19 -8.07
N PRO A 98 11.22 -14.87 -8.27
CA PRO A 98 12.32 -14.18 -7.63
C PRO A 98 12.24 -14.18 -6.09
N TYR A 99 11.02 -14.04 -5.54
CA TYR A 99 10.85 -14.03 -4.09
C TYR A 99 11.08 -15.40 -3.46
N LEU A 100 10.58 -16.49 -4.08
CA LEU A 100 10.85 -17.86 -3.61
C LEU A 100 12.35 -18.18 -3.65
N LEU A 101 13.02 -17.81 -4.74
CA LEU A 101 14.46 -17.99 -4.86
C LEU A 101 15.21 -17.17 -3.80
N ALA A 102 14.82 -15.89 -3.60
CA ALA A 102 15.41 -15.05 -2.57
C ALA A 102 15.21 -15.61 -1.16
N MET A 103 14.03 -16.17 -0.83
CA MET A 103 13.77 -16.79 0.48
C MET A 103 14.70 -17.97 0.78
N ILE A 104 15.07 -18.73 -0.25
CA ILE A 104 15.99 -19.87 -0.10
C ILE A 104 17.43 -19.38 0.05
N LEU A 105 17.83 -18.40 -0.76
CA LEU A 105 19.23 -17.97 -0.90
C LEU A 105 19.63 -16.85 0.05
N VAL A 106 18.69 -16.11 0.66
CA VAL A 106 19.01 -14.90 1.43
C VAL A 106 19.96 -15.17 2.60
N VAL A 107 19.76 -16.25 3.36
CA VAL A 107 20.62 -16.55 4.52
C VAL A 107 22.04 -16.92 4.09
N PRO A 108 22.28 -17.86 3.14
CA PRO A 108 23.63 -18.11 2.66
C PRO A 108 24.28 -16.89 1.97
N ILE A 109 23.50 -16.06 1.27
CA ILE A 109 24.03 -14.81 0.68
C ILE A 109 24.52 -13.86 1.78
N PHE A 110 23.74 -13.65 2.85
CA PHE A 110 24.15 -12.78 3.95
C PHE A 110 25.43 -13.29 4.63
N SER A 111 25.50 -14.58 4.91
CA SER A 111 26.68 -15.21 5.51
C SER A 111 27.91 -15.12 4.59
N PHE A 112 27.74 -15.29 3.28
CA PHE A 112 28.84 -15.23 2.31
C PHE A 112 29.34 -13.80 2.05
N VAL A 113 28.42 -12.84 1.88
CA VAL A 113 28.75 -11.45 1.47
C VAL A 113 29.22 -10.61 2.66
N PHE A 114 28.56 -10.75 3.81
CA PHE A 114 28.81 -9.92 4.99
C PHE A 114 29.60 -10.66 6.08
N GLY A 115 29.71 -11.97 6.01
CA GLY A 115 30.38 -12.82 7.00
C GLY A 115 29.38 -13.54 7.93
N GLN A 116 29.89 -14.53 8.66
CA GLN A 116 29.12 -15.41 9.54
C GLN A 116 28.34 -14.65 10.64
N GLU A 117 28.87 -13.53 11.09
CA GLU A 117 28.24 -12.68 12.12
C GLU A 117 26.91 -12.08 11.65
N TRP A 118 26.67 -12.02 10.33
CA TRP A 118 25.44 -11.45 9.73
C TRP A 118 24.38 -12.50 9.36
N THR A 119 24.60 -13.75 9.74
CA THR A 119 23.66 -14.86 9.47
C THR A 119 22.29 -14.57 10.08
N GLU A 120 22.25 -14.00 11.29
CA GLU A 120 21.00 -13.58 11.97
C GLU A 120 20.24 -12.52 11.16
N ALA A 121 20.94 -11.57 10.54
CA ALA A 121 20.31 -10.60 9.64
C ALA A 121 19.71 -11.27 8.39
N GLY A 122 20.32 -12.33 7.89
CA GLY A 122 19.79 -13.17 6.81
C GLY A 122 18.47 -13.85 7.21
N GLU A 123 18.34 -14.31 8.46
CA GLU A 123 17.10 -14.87 8.97
C GLU A 123 15.99 -13.82 9.09
N TYR A 124 16.32 -12.60 9.55
CA TYR A 124 15.38 -11.48 9.55
C TYR A 124 14.93 -11.14 8.12
N ALA A 125 15.88 -11.11 7.19
CA ALA A 125 15.58 -10.86 5.77
C ALA A 125 14.64 -11.94 5.19
N ARG A 126 14.79 -13.21 5.57
CA ARG A 126 13.88 -14.30 5.16
C ARG A 126 12.46 -14.04 5.62
N VAL A 127 12.25 -13.67 6.88
CA VAL A 127 10.93 -13.34 7.42
C VAL A 127 10.34 -12.12 6.69
N LEU A 128 11.16 -11.10 6.45
CA LEU A 128 10.75 -9.90 5.73
C LEU A 128 10.40 -10.17 4.26
N LEU A 129 11.05 -11.13 3.61
CA LEU A 129 10.72 -11.54 2.24
C LEU A 129 9.33 -12.16 2.15
N VAL A 130 8.88 -12.90 3.17
CA VAL A 130 7.52 -13.48 3.20
C VAL A 130 6.46 -12.38 3.16
N SER A 131 6.52 -11.41 4.08
CA SER A 131 5.60 -10.26 4.06
C SER A 131 5.86 -9.31 2.89
N GLY A 132 7.11 -9.21 2.46
CA GLY A 132 7.56 -8.42 1.31
C GLY A 132 6.94 -8.86 -0.02
N LEU A 133 6.75 -10.16 -0.22
CA LEU A 133 6.05 -10.70 -1.39
C LEU A 133 4.61 -10.14 -1.49
N PHE A 134 3.84 -10.21 -0.39
CA PHE A 134 2.48 -9.65 -0.36
C PHE A 134 2.48 -8.14 -0.55
N SER A 135 3.40 -7.44 0.12
CA SER A 135 3.58 -6.00 -0.06
C SER A 135 3.89 -5.64 -1.52
N PHE A 136 4.81 -6.36 -2.17
CA PHE A 136 5.18 -6.12 -3.56
C PHE A 136 4.00 -6.28 -4.52
N ILE A 137 3.17 -7.30 -4.33
CA ILE A 137 2.02 -7.59 -5.18
C ILE A 137 0.88 -6.62 -4.94
N LEU A 138 0.59 -6.27 -3.68
CA LEU A 138 -0.63 -5.59 -3.29
C LEU A 138 -0.48 -4.06 -3.17
N THR A 139 0.68 -3.56 -2.75
CA THR A 139 0.92 -2.09 -2.64
C THR A 139 0.71 -1.30 -3.95
N PRO A 140 1.06 -1.80 -5.14
CA PRO A 140 0.74 -1.10 -6.38
C PRO A 140 -0.76 -0.91 -6.61
N LEU A 141 -1.59 -1.81 -6.07
CA LEU A 141 -3.04 -1.85 -6.24
C LEU A 141 -3.79 -1.02 -5.19
N ASP A 142 -3.13 -0.67 -4.08
CA ASP A 142 -3.61 0.18 -2.98
C ASP A 142 -3.79 1.64 -3.44
N LYS A 143 -4.70 1.88 -4.38
CA LYS A 143 -4.95 3.22 -4.93
C LYS A 143 -6.44 3.50 -5.15
N ALA A 144 -7.33 2.51 -5.01
CA ALA A 144 -8.75 2.73 -5.24
C ALA A 144 -9.35 3.67 -4.19
N ALA A 145 -8.99 3.52 -2.92
CA ALA A 145 -9.40 4.44 -1.86
C ALA A 145 -8.97 5.89 -2.13
N LEU A 146 -7.78 6.09 -2.69
CA LEU A 146 -7.28 7.41 -3.07
C LEU A 146 -8.04 7.98 -4.29
N ILE A 147 -8.29 7.15 -5.31
CA ILE A 147 -9.00 7.54 -6.54
C ILE A 147 -10.44 7.94 -6.23
N ILE A 148 -11.11 7.20 -5.34
CA ILE A 148 -12.51 7.42 -4.94
C ILE A 148 -12.64 8.48 -3.83
N GLY A 149 -11.53 8.80 -3.13
CA GLY A 149 -11.50 9.79 -2.06
C GLY A 149 -11.95 9.27 -0.69
N ALA A 150 -11.78 7.98 -0.41
CA ALA A 150 -12.15 7.32 0.85
C ALA A 150 -11.14 7.63 1.99
N LYS A 151 -11.07 8.90 2.41
CA LYS A 151 -10.06 9.39 3.38
C LYS A 151 -10.13 8.72 4.75
N VAL A 152 -11.35 8.43 5.23
CA VAL A 152 -11.56 7.78 6.53
C VAL A 152 -10.95 6.38 6.54
N TYR A 153 -11.11 5.64 5.45
CA TYR A 153 -10.50 4.32 5.32
C TYR A 153 -8.98 4.37 5.41
N ILE A 154 -8.33 5.30 4.71
CA ILE A 154 -6.88 5.48 4.74
C ILE A 154 -6.39 5.74 6.18
N LEU A 155 -7.10 6.57 6.93
CA LEU A 155 -6.77 6.86 8.32
C LEU A 155 -6.93 5.63 9.21
N LEU A 156 -8.05 4.91 9.09
CA LEU A 156 -8.32 3.67 9.85
C LEU A 156 -7.27 2.60 9.54
N TRP A 157 -6.87 2.48 8.29
CA TRP A 157 -5.83 1.55 7.84
C TRP A 157 -4.49 1.79 8.54
N HIS A 158 -4.00 3.03 8.54
CA HIS A 158 -2.75 3.37 9.22
C HIS A 158 -2.84 3.23 10.73
N SER A 159 -4.01 3.55 11.32
CA SER A 159 -4.26 3.37 12.75
C SER A 159 -4.24 1.89 13.14
N ALA A 160 -4.93 1.03 12.39
CA ALA A 160 -4.96 -0.42 12.63
C ALA A 160 -3.54 -1.03 12.55
N ARG A 161 -2.76 -0.62 11.56
CA ARG A 161 -1.37 -1.06 11.40
C ARG A 161 -0.50 -0.63 12.58
N LEU A 162 -0.59 0.64 13.01
CA LEU A 162 0.16 1.15 14.16
C LEU A 162 -0.23 0.43 15.46
N THR A 163 -1.53 0.29 15.70
CA THR A 163 -2.06 -0.41 16.88
C THR A 163 -1.59 -1.86 16.92
N GLY A 164 -1.63 -2.56 15.77
CA GLY A 164 -1.14 -3.94 15.67
C GLY A 164 0.34 -4.06 16.01
N VAL A 165 1.18 -3.15 15.53
CA VAL A 165 2.61 -3.12 15.88
C VAL A 165 2.78 -2.89 17.39
N ILE A 166 2.08 -1.92 17.98
CA ILE A 166 2.18 -1.63 19.41
C ILE A 166 1.79 -2.85 20.24
N ILE A 167 0.69 -3.54 19.91
CA ILE A 167 0.24 -4.74 20.61
C ILE A 167 1.29 -5.85 20.53
N ILE A 168 1.85 -6.12 19.34
CA ILE A 168 2.86 -7.18 19.17
C ILE A 168 4.09 -6.89 20.05
N PHE A 169 4.60 -5.65 20.02
CA PHE A 169 5.82 -5.33 20.76
C PHE A 169 5.57 -5.16 22.26
N ALA A 170 4.38 -4.73 22.68
CA ALA A 170 3.98 -4.78 24.09
C ALA A 170 3.94 -6.23 24.60
N ALA A 171 3.35 -7.14 23.82
CA ALA A 171 3.35 -8.58 24.16
C ALA A 171 4.77 -9.16 24.15
N ALA A 172 5.61 -8.78 23.18
CA ALA A 172 7.01 -9.20 23.12
C ALA A 172 7.80 -8.77 24.35
N PHE A 173 7.59 -7.55 24.81
CA PHE A 173 8.19 -7.04 26.06
C PHE A 173 7.70 -7.80 27.30
N TYR A 174 6.39 -7.99 27.42
CA TYR A 174 5.79 -8.64 28.59
C TYR A 174 6.15 -10.13 28.71
N PHE A 175 6.15 -10.86 27.57
CA PHE A 175 6.42 -12.30 27.51
C PHE A 175 7.89 -12.64 27.21
N ASN A 176 8.79 -11.65 27.10
CA ASN A 176 10.18 -11.85 26.74
C ASN A 176 10.37 -12.70 25.47
N LEU A 177 9.56 -12.42 24.43
CA LEU A 177 9.61 -13.20 23.20
C LEU A 177 10.93 -13.01 22.45
N HIS A 178 11.41 -14.09 21.83
CA HIS A 178 12.58 -14.01 20.94
C HIS A 178 12.26 -13.15 19.72
N ILE A 179 13.24 -12.37 19.26
CA ILE A 179 13.04 -11.40 18.16
C ILE A 179 12.50 -12.05 16.88
N LEU A 180 12.97 -13.24 16.50
CA LEU A 180 12.46 -13.95 15.31
C LEU A 180 10.98 -14.30 15.45
N THR A 181 10.53 -14.74 16.63
CA THR A 181 9.12 -15.00 16.91
C THR A 181 8.29 -13.72 16.72
N CYS A 182 8.78 -12.60 17.27
CA CYS A 182 8.14 -11.31 17.12
C CYS A 182 8.06 -10.86 15.65
N LEU A 183 9.13 -11.05 14.88
CA LEU A 183 9.15 -10.74 13.44
C LEU A 183 8.18 -11.62 12.64
N TRP A 184 8.04 -12.91 12.97
CA TRP A 184 7.05 -13.78 12.34
C TRP A 184 5.62 -13.34 12.64
N ILE A 185 5.29 -13.01 13.89
CA ILE A 185 3.98 -12.49 14.27
C ILE A 185 3.69 -11.18 13.52
N TYR A 186 4.70 -10.29 13.44
CA TYR A 186 4.59 -9.06 12.66
C TYR A 186 4.37 -9.33 11.18
N ALA A 187 5.08 -10.28 10.58
CA ALA A 187 4.90 -10.64 9.18
C ALA A 187 3.49 -11.17 8.90
N LEU A 188 2.96 -12.03 9.78
CA LEU A 188 1.59 -12.55 9.68
C LEU A 188 0.54 -11.44 9.82
N LEU A 189 0.73 -10.50 10.74
CA LEU A 189 -0.14 -9.31 10.85
C LEU A 189 -0.13 -8.52 9.55
N GLN A 190 1.04 -8.23 8.98
CA GLN A 190 1.15 -7.48 7.74
C GLN A 190 0.47 -8.20 6.57
N ILE A 191 0.65 -9.51 6.44
CA ILE A 191 0.00 -10.32 5.41
C ILE A 191 -1.52 -10.24 5.55
N SER A 192 -2.04 -10.43 6.76
CA SER A 192 -3.48 -10.37 7.04
C SER A 192 -4.07 -8.99 6.68
N LEU A 193 -3.36 -7.93 7.04
CA LEU A 193 -3.76 -6.56 6.69
C LEU A 193 -3.75 -6.34 5.18
N TYR A 194 -2.71 -6.76 4.45
CA TYR A 194 -2.65 -6.63 2.99
C TYR A 194 -3.76 -7.41 2.28
N ILE A 195 -4.08 -8.62 2.75
CA ILE A 195 -5.17 -9.41 2.18
C ILE A 195 -6.51 -8.71 2.41
N PHE A 196 -6.76 -8.22 3.62
CA PHE A 196 -7.99 -7.48 3.93
C PHE A 196 -8.12 -6.21 3.07
N ASP A 197 -7.03 -5.44 2.96
CA ASP A 197 -6.95 -4.24 2.14
C ASP A 197 -7.28 -4.54 0.67
N PHE A 198 -6.70 -5.59 0.10
CA PHE A 198 -6.97 -6.00 -1.27
C PHE A 198 -8.46 -6.27 -1.53
N PHE A 199 -9.13 -7.00 -0.64
CA PHE A 199 -10.56 -7.27 -0.81
C PHE A 199 -11.41 -6.01 -0.67
N TYR A 200 -11.03 -5.11 0.21
CA TYR A 200 -11.71 -3.83 0.38
C TYR A 200 -11.52 -2.93 -0.86
N GLU A 201 -10.28 -2.77 -1.32
CA GLU A 201 -9.94 -2.02 -2.52
C GLU A 201 -10.63 -2.59 -3.77
N LEU A 202 -10.76 -3.92 -3.86
CA LEU A 202 -11.48 -4.58 -4.94
C LEU A 202 -12.99 -4.26 -4.92
N ARG A 203 -13.60 -4.16 -3.73
CA ARG A 203 -15.00 -3.71 -3.59
C ARG A 203 -15.15 -2.27 -4.05
N LEU A 204 -14.22 -1.40 -3.69
CA LEU A 204 -14.20 -0.02 -4.16
C LEU A 204 -14.04 0.05 -5.69
N ALA A 205 -13.14 -0.73 -6.26
CA ALA A 205 -12.88 -0.78 -7.71
C ALA A 205 -14.10 -1.23 -8.54
N LYS A 206 -15.00 -2.04 -7.95
CA LYS A 206 -16.29 -2.44 -8.55
C LYS A 206 -17.34 -1.32 -8.57
N GLY A 207 -17.07 -0.16 -7.99
CA GLY A 207 -18.02 0.96 -7.93
C GLY A 207 -19.11 0.81 -6.86
N LEU A 208 -18.91 -0.06 -5.86
CA LEU A 208 -19.89 -0.32 -4.78
C LEU A 208 -19.81 0.71 -3.63
N HIS A 209 -19.41 1.95 -3.92
CA HIS A 209 -19.32 3.02 -2.92
C HIS A 209 -20.38 4.11 -3.18
N PRO A 210 -21.04 4.66 -2.15
CA PRO A 210 -22.09 5.67 -2.31
C PRO A 210 -21.67 6.92 -3.09
N SER A 211 -20.40 7.32 -3.04
CA SER A 211 -19.85 8.45 -3.80
C SER A 211 -19.71 8.16 -5.31
N SER A 212 -19.64 6.90 -5.73
CA SER A 212 -19.57 6.53 -7.15
C SER A 212 -20.90 6.80 -7.88
N ILE A 213 -22.01 6.71 -7.16
CA ILE A 213 -23.36 7.02 -7.68
C ILE A 213 -23.46 8.51 -8.05
N GLN A 214 -22.88 9.40 -7.27
CA GLN A 214 -22.86 10.84 -7.55
C GLN A 214 -21.99 11.22 -8.77
N VAL A 215 -20.91 10.51 -9.01
CA VAL A 215 -20.06 10.74 -10.19
C VAL A 215 -20.76 10.24 -11.45
N MET A 216 -21.42 9.09 -11.41
CA MET A 216 -22.20 8.57 -12.55
C MET A 216 -23.38 9.48 -12.89
N SER A 217 -24.09 10.04 -11.92
CA SER A 217 -25.18 10.98 -12.18
C SER A 217 -24.69 12.28 -12.84
N LYS A 218 -23.53 12.80 -12.42
CA LYS A 218 -22.91 14.00 -13.06
C LYS A 218 -22.43 13.73 -14.50
N VAL A 219 -21.89 12.55 -14.77
CA VAL A 219 -21.43 12.17 -16.13
C VAL A 219 -22.64 11.95 -17.06
N SER A 220 -23.74 11.36 -16.56
CA SER A 220 -24.99 11.21 -17.30
C SER A 220 -25.61 12.56 -17.64
N HIS A 221 -25.67 13.49 -16.68
CA HIS A 221 -26.18 14.86 -16.91
C HIS A 221 -25.29 15.68 -17.86
N SER A 222 -23.98 15.47 -17.85
CA SER A 222 -23.05 16.14 -18.77
C SER A 222 -23.21 15.64 -20.22
N LYS A 223 -23.43 14.33 -20.42
CA LYS A 223 -23.69 13.77 -21.76
C LYS A 223 -25.05 14.18 -22.33
N GLY A 224 -26.05 14.35 -21.49
CA GLY A 224 -27.39 14.83 -21.94
C GLY A 224 -27.39 16.29 -22.41
N ARG A 225 -26.46 17.12 -21.87
CA ARG A 225 -26.36 18.54 -22.26
C ARG A 225 -25.58 18.82 -23.56
N SER A 226 -24.74 17.90 -23.98
CA SER A 226 -23.92 18.06 -25.20
C SER A 226 -24.63 17.62 -26.48
N VAL A 227 -25.82 16.98 -26.37
CA VAL A 227 -26.58 16.53 -27.55
C VAL A 227 -27.58 17.59 -28.02
N ASP A 228 -27.92 18.58 -27.18
CA ASP A 228 -29.01 19.54 -27.47
C ASP A 228 -28.56 20.90 -28.08
N THR A 229 -27.24 21.07 -28.32
CA THR A 229 -26.68 22.35 -28.84
C THR A 229 -26.11 22.32 -30.23
N GLN A 230 -26.36 21.27 -31.04
CA GLN A 230 -26.00 21.26 -32.47
C GLN A 230 -27.18 20.93 -33.36
N LYS A 231 -28.18 21.84 -33.40
CA LYS A 231 -28.99 22.02 -34.62
C LYS A 231 -28.25 23.00 -35.54
N PRO A 232 -27.82 22.59 -36.71
CA PRO A 232 -27.28 23.54 -37.68
C PRO A 232 -28.39 24.38 -38.25
N SER A 233 -28.42 25.65 -37.94
CA SER A 233 -29.18 26.68 -38.64
C SER A 233 -28.49 26.99 -39.98
N PHE A 234 -28.72 26.15 -40.96
CA PHE A 234 -28.40 26.47 -42.37
C PHE A 234 -29.66 26.17 -43.18
N PHE A 235 -30.49 27.16 -43.39
CA PHE A 235 -31.34 27.38 -44.54
C PHE A 235 -32.32 28.54 -44.22
N GLN A 236 -31.92 29.78 -44.49
CA GLN A 236 -32.80 30.84 -44.96
C GLN A 236 -31.95 32.03 -45.39
N LYS A 237 -31.74 32.15 -46.69
CA LYS A 237 -31.98 33.39 -47.44
C LYS A 237 -31.68 33.16 -48.93
N THR A 238 -32.80 33.39 -49.67
CA THR A 238 -33.00 33.74 -51.10
C THR A 238 -32.54 32.74 -52.12
#